data_284af75c0c5ba8a4653389eb6214675e
#
_entry.id   284af75c0c5ba8a4653389eb6214675e
#
_cell.length_a   1.000
_cell.length_b   1.000
_cell.length_c   1.000
_cell.angle_alpha   90.00
_cell.angle_beta   90.00
_cell.angle_gamma   90.00
#
_symmetry.space_group_name_H-M   'P 1'
#
loop_
_entity.id
_entity.type
_entity.pdbx_description
1 polymer ?
#
loop_
_entity_poly.entity_id
_entity_poly.type
_entity_poly.pdbx_seq_one_letter_code
_entity_poly.pdbx_strand_id
1 'polypeptide(L)'
;MKKTIIPALFFACCAPAAGFAHSAYPLAVKAEKGNGADFMHALRTGKTAQLKNITATERTALEFLYRYMPLADVTDYSPEFFLDNVRTSFMAQKEMPWGGEVPELLFRHFVLPIRVNNENLDDSRMVFYKELKDRVKGMAMKDAILEVNHWCHEKVTYRPSDGRTSAPLATVRSAYGRCGEQSTFTVAALRAVGIPARQVYTPRWAHTDDNHAWVEAWADGKWYVLGACEPEPVLNLGWFNAPASRAMLMHTRAFGDY
;
A
#
# COMPACT_ATOMS: atom_id res chain seq x y z
N MET A 1 15.65 -55.32 -8.50
CA MET A 1 15.87 -53.88 -8.73
C MET A 1 14.72 -53.11 -8.05
N LYS A 2 14.96 -52.55 -6.87
CA LYS A 2 13.98 -51.74 -6.11
C LYS A 2 14.11 -50.30 -6.59
N LYS A 3 13.05 -49.77 -7.18
CA LYS A 3 12.96 -48.34 -7.51
C LYS A 3 12.60 -47.57 -6.24
N THR A 4 13.56 -46.83 -5.72
CA THR A 4 13.36 -45.85 -4.65
C THR A 4 12.69 -44.62 -5.24
N ILE A 5 11.44 -44.36 -4.90
CA ILE A 5 10.74 -43.15 -5.24
C ILE A 5 11.17 -42.12 -4.19
N ILE A 6 11.89 -41.08 -4.61
CA ILE A 6 12.19 -39.93 -3.80
C ILE A 6 10.94 -39.01 -3.86
N PRO A 7 10.28 -38.69 -2.76
CA PRO A 7 9.21 -37.71 -2.79
C PRO A 7 9.84 -36.33 -3.07
N ALA A 8 9.44 -35.72 -4.17
CA ALA A 8 9.74 -34.33 -4.44
C ALA A 8 9.15 -33.48 -3.28
N LEU A 9 10.02 -32.87 -2.49
CA LEU A 9 9.64 -31.83 -1.57
C LEU A 9 9.14 -30.64 -2.42
N PHE A 10 7.84 -30.54 -2.58
CA PHE A 10 7.20 -29.30 -2.97
C PHE A 10 7.42 -28.30 -1.84
N PHE A 11 8.42 -27.45 -1.96
CA PHE A 11 8.43 -26.20 -1.24
C PHE A 11 7.23 -25.40 -1.75
N ALA A 12 6.12 -25.54 -1.07
CA ALA A 12 5.03 -24.60 -1.16
C ALA A 12 5.58 -23.24 -0.71
N CYS A 13 5.96 -22.42 -1.67
CA CYS A 13 6.29 -21.01 -1.46
C CYS A 13 4.98 -20.21 -1.33
N CYS A 14 4.08 -20.71 -0.51
CA CYS A 14 2.98 -20.02 0.11
C CYS A 14 3.28 -20.01 1.60
N ALA A 15 4.19 -19.12 2.02
CA ALA A 15 3.93 -18.52 3.31
C ALA A 15 2.51 -17.95 3.19
N PRO A 16 1.53 -18.37 4.00
CA PRO A 16 0.28 -17.64 4.05
C PRO A 16 0.71 -16.19 4.25
N ALA A 17 0.29 -15.30 3.34
CA ALA A 17 0.35 -13.90 3.64
C ALA A 17 -0.22 -13.83 5.05
N ALA A 18 0.66 -13.56 6.04
CA ALA A 18 0.22 -13.39 7.41
C ALA A 18 -0.84 -12.32 7.27
N GLY A 19 -2.09 -12.76 7.23
CA GLY A 19 -3.19 -11.89 7.04
C GLY A 19 -3.07 -10.88 8.15
N PHE A 20 -2.68 -9.68 7.81
CA PHE A 20 -2.98 -8.55 8.68
C PHE A 20 -4.50 -8.45 8.63
N ALA A 21 -5.16 -9.42 9.25
CA ALA A 21 -6.59 -9.42 9.38
C ALA A 21 -6.92 -8.18 10.18
N HIS A 22 -7.57 -7.22 9.53
CA HIS A 22 -8.19 -6.11 10.25
C HIS A 22 -9.06 -6.59 11.40
N SER A 23 -9.60 -7.81 11.28
CA SER A 23 -10.31 -8.50 12.36
C SER A 23 -9.41 -9.01 13.49
N ALA A 24 -8.11 -9.23 13.27
CA ALA A 24 -7.22 -9.70 14.33
C ALA A 24 -6.91 -8.60 15.35
N TYR A 25 -6.91 -7.32 14.94
CA TYR A 25 -6.68 -6.21 15.86
C TYR A 25 -7.78 -6.04 16.92
N PRO A 26 -9.06 -5.97 16.54
CA PRO A 26 -10.14 -5.98 17.52
C PRO A 26 -10.23 -7.29 18.30
N LEU A 27 -9.89 -8.43 17.69
CA LEU A 27 -9.88 -9.73 18.36
C LEU A 27 -8.69 -9.87 19.32
N ALA A 28 -7.49 -9.39 18.93
CA ALA A 28 -6.33 -9.34 19.81
C ALA A 28 -6.60 -8.42 21.02
N VAL A 29 -7.17 -7.25 20.80
CA VAL A 29 -7.57 -6.35 21.89
C VAL A 29 -8.64 -6.95 22.79
N LYS A 30 -9.56 -7.77 22.25
CA LYS A 30 -10.57 -8.50 23.05
C LYS A 30 -10.01 -9.70 23.78
N ALA A 31 -9.02 -10.40 23.21
CA ALA A 31 -8.39 -11.56 23.83
C ALA A 31 -7.42 -11.17 24.96
N GLU A 32 -6.78 -10.02 24.87
CA GLU A 32 -5.86 -9.45 25.85
C GLU A 32 -6.61 -8.61 26.91
N LYS A 33 -7.63 -9.15 27.53
CA LYS A 33 -8.19 -8.55 28.75
C LYS A 33 -7.19 -8.72 29.88
N GLY A 34 -6.28 -7.76 30.02
CA GLY A 34 -5.25 -7.76 31.05
C GLY A 34 -4.12 -6.78 30.73
N ASN A 35 -3.02 -6.87 31.44
CA ASN A 35 -1.86 -5.97 31.37
C ASN A 35 -1.28 -5.76 29.95
N GLY A 36 -1.47 -6.70 29.02
CA GLY A 36 -0.97 -6.60 27.67
C GLY A 36 -1.70 -5.55 26.81
N ALA A 37 -3.03 -5.47 26.89
CA ALA A 37 -3.81 -4.47 26.14
C ALA A 37 -3.52 -3.05 26.63
N ASP A 38 -3.39 -2.87 27.94
CA ASP A 38 -3.04 -1.58 28.54
C ASP A 38 -1.61 -1.16 28.15
N PHE A 39 -0.67 -2.10 28.12
CA PHE A 39 0.70 -1.84 27.67
C PHE A 39 0.73 -1.41 26.20
N MET A 40 0.03 -2.11 25.32
CA MET A 40 -0.05 -1.77 23.90
C MET A 40 -0.73 -0.42 23.67
N HIS A 41 -1.77 -0.11 24.40
CA HIS A 41 -2.42 1.20 24.36
C HIS A 41 -1.45 2.30 24.81
N ALA A 42 -0.77 2.12 25.95
CA ALA A 42 0.20 3.07 26.46
C ALA A 42 1.40 3.27 25.50
N LEU A 43 1.90 2.19 24.88
CA LEU A 43 2.96 2.26 23.88
C LEU A 43 2.54 3.13 22.68
N ARG A 44 1.36 2.89 22.14
CA ARG A 44 0.84 3.61 20.96
C ARG A 44 0.57 5.10 21.27
N THR A 45 -0.08 5.38 22.38
CA THR A 45 -0.37 6.76 22.81
C THR A 45 0.88 7.51 23.24
N GLY A 46 1.83 6.83 23.85
CA GLY A 46 3.14 7.39 24.23
C GLY A 46 3.96 7.87 23.04
N LYS A 47 3.83 7.23 21.87
CA LYS A 47 4.51 7.66 20.65
C LYS A 47 4.03 9.03 20.17
N THR A 48 2.73 9.27 20.15
CA THR A 48 2.19 10.59 19.75
C THR A 48 2.43 11.67 20.78
N ALA A 49 2.51 11.33 22.07
CA ALA A 49 2.80 12.27 23.15
C ALA A 49 4.24 12.83 23.10
N GLN A 50 5.18 12.14 22.45
CA GLN A 50 6.56 12.60 22.30
C GLN A 50 6.69 13.77 21.32
N LEU A 51 5.74 13.92 20.38
CA LEU A 51 5.77 14.95 19.37
C LEU A 51 5.34 16.31 19.93
N LYS A 52 6.17 17.33 19.67
CA LYS A 52 5.89 18.73 20.01
C LYS A 52 5.47 19.50 18.76
N ASN A 53 4.72 20.56 18.94
CA ASN A 53 4.33 21.49 17.86
C ASN A 53 3.58 20.78 16.69
N ILE A 54 2.64 19.90 17.03
CA ILE A 54 1.74 19.27 16.09
C ILE A 54 0.34 19.88 16.19
N THR A 55 -0.35 20.04 15.06
CA THR A 55 -1.73 20.52 15.00
C THR A 55 -2.70 19.45 15.48
N ALA A 56 -3.95 19.82 15.80
CA ALA A 56 -4.99 18.88 16.16
C ALA A 56 -5.27 17.88 15.03
N THR A 57 -5.25 18.34 13.77
CA THR A 57 -5.45 17.47 12.59
C THR A 57 -4.32 16.47 12.42
N GLU A 58 -3.05 16.90 12.56
CA GLU A 58 -1.90 15.99 12.53
C GLU A 58 -1.98 14.95 13.65
N ARG A 59 -2.38 15.37 14.86
CA ARG A 59 -2.56 14.47 16.00
C ARG A 59 -3.61 13.40 15.70
N THR A 60 -4.79 13.79 15.22
CA THR A 60 -5.86 12.86 14.87
C THR A 60 -5.41 11.85 13.80
N ALA A 61 -4.67 12.31 12.78
CA ALA A 61 -4.13 11.44 11.74
C ALA A 61 -3.10 10.44 12.31
N LEU A 62 -2.20 10.90 13.17
CA LEU A 62 -1.22 10.03 13.83
C LEU A 62 -1.88 9.01 14.77
N GLU A 63 -2.86 9.43 15.56
CA GLU A 63 -3.61 8.51 16.43
C GLU A 63 -4.33 7.43 15.62
N PHE A 64 -4.90 7.79 14.47
CA PHE A 64 -5.48 6.81 13.54
C PHE A 64 -4.41 5.83 13.02
N LEU A 65 -3.25 6.31 12.55
CA LEU A 65 -2.17 5.46 12.07
C LEU A 65 -1.68 4.53 13.19
N TYR A 66 -1.36 5.07 14.36
CA TYR A 66 -0.87 4.29 15.50
C TYR A 66 -1.90 3.27 16.03
N ARG A 67 -3.19 3.57 15.90
CA ARG A 67 -4.24 2.64 16.30
C ARG A 67 -4.24 1.35 15.48
N TYR A 68 -3.96 1.43 14.18
CA TYR A 68 -4.15 0.32 13.25
C TYR A 68 -2.86 -0.24 12.64
N MET A 69 -1.73 0.46 12.75
CA MET A 69 -0.47 -0.04 12.19
C MET A 69 0.02 -1.30 12.92
N PRO A 70 0.77 -2.19 12.21
CA PRO A 70 1.42 -3.34 12.82
C PRO A 70 2.36 -2.93 13.97
N LEU A 71 2.56 -3.83 14.94
CA LEU A 71 3.44 -3.57 16.07
C LEU A 71 4.88 -3.27 15.63
N ALA A 72 5.39 -3.96 14.62
CA ALA A 72 6.70 -3.69 14.04
C ALA A 72 6.83 -2.22 13.59
N ASP A 73 5.80 -1.65 12.97
CA ASP A 73 5.83 -0.25 12.55
C ASP A 73 5.85 0.71 13.75
N VAL A 74 5.16 0.35 14.83
CA VAL A 74 5.19 1.14 16.08
C VAL A 74 6.57 1.17 16.70
N THR A 75 7.31 0.06 16.62
CA THR A 75 8.63 -0.10 17.28
C THR A 75 9.79 0.33 16.40
N ASP A 76 9.74 0.05 15.11
CA ASP A 76 10.89 0.19 14.21
C ASP A 76 11.06 1.60 13.64
N TYR A 77 9.99 2.43 13.69
CA TYR A 77 10.01 3.77 13.12
C TYR A 77 9.74 4.84 14.19
N SER A 78 10.38 6.00 14.02
CA SER A 78 10.20 7.12 14.94
C SER A 78 8.85 7.82 14.73
N PRO A 79 8.31 8.51 15.74
CA PRO A 79 7.11 9.32 15.57
C PRO A 79 7.26 10.44 14.54
N GLU A 80 8.45 11.00 14.39
CA GLU A 80 8.78 12.04 13.40
C GLU A 80 8.64 11.50 11.97
N PHE A 81 9.07 10.26 11.72
CA PHE A 81 8.88 9.59 10.42
C PHE A 81 7.39 9.57 10.02
N PHE A 82 6.51 9.20 10.94
CA PHE A 82 5.06 9.21 10.66
C PHE A 82 4.51 10.62 10.51
N LEU A 83 5.00 11.58 11.30
CA LEU A 83 4.59 12.98 11.20
C LEU A 83 4.96 13.58 9.84
N ASP A 84 6.14 13.32 9.31
CA ASP A 84 6.56 13.81 8.00
C ASP A 84 5.71 13.21 6.87
N ASN A 85 5.34 11.93 6.99
CA ASN A 85 4.40 11.29 6.07
C ASN A 85 2.99 11.90 6.15
N VAL A 86 2.48 12.17 7.34
CA VAL A 86 1.18 12.85 7.57
C VAL A 86 1.19 14.25 6.95
N ARG A 87 2.24 15.03 7.21
CA ARG A 87 2.40 16.39 6.67
C ARG A 87 2.45 16.38 5.15
N THR A 88 3.19 15.45 4.55
CA THR A 88 3.24 15.32 3.09
C THR A 88 1.88 14.94 2.52
N SER A 89 1.11 14.09 3.19
CA SER A 89 -0.26 13.75 2.76
C SER A 89 -1.19 14.95 2.78
N PHE A 90 -1.16 15.77 3.82
CA PHE A 90 -1.95 16.99 3.90
C PHE A 90 -1.46 18.07 2.92
N MET A 91 -0.15 18.14 2.66
CA MET A 91 0.39 19.02 1.63
C MET A 91 -0.12 18.61 0.24
N ALA A 92 -0.10 17.33 -0.10
CA ALA A 92 -0.66 16.81 -1.34
C ALA A 92 -2.16 17.12 -1.42
N GLN A 93 -2.95 16.89 -0.36
CA GLN A 93 -4.36 17.22 -0.32
C GLN A 93 -4.63 18.72 -0.58
N LYS A 94 -3.76 19.60 -0.06
CA LYS A 94 -3.90 21.05 -0.24
C LYS A 94 -3.48 21.54 -1.63
N GLU A 95 -2.42 20.95 -2.19
CA GLU A 95 -1.76 21.47 -3.40
C GLU A 95 -2.27 20.82 -4.70
N MET A 96 -2.77 19.58 -4.64
CA MET A 96 -3.27 18.89 -5.84
C MET A 96 -4.70 19.32 -6.19
N PRO A 97 -5.04 19.43 -7.49
CA PRO A 97 -6.37 19.89 -7.95
C PRO A 97 -7.53 19.08 -7.35
N TRP A 98 -7.34 17.78 -7.17
CA TRP A 98 -8.35 16.84 -6.65
C TRP A 98 -8.42 16.75 -5.12
N GLY A 99 -7.61 17.51 -4.39
CA GLY A 99 -7.53 17.36 -2.92
C GLY A 99 -8.84 17.64 -2.20
N GLY A 100 -9.67 18.56 -2.73
CA GLY A 100 -11.02 18.81 -2.22
C GLY A 100 -12.10 17.82 -2.71
N GLU A 101 -11.80 16.98 -3.70
CA GLU A 101 -12.74 16.02 -4.27
C GLU A 101 -12.67 14.64 -3.59
N VAL A 102 -11.54 14.34 -2.95
CA VAL A 102 -11.32 13.07 -2.26
C VAL A 102 -12.12 13.06 -0.94
N PRO A 103 -13.11 12.15 -0.78
CA PRO A 103 -13.85 12.03 0.48
C PRO A 103 -12.91 11.73 1.66
N GLU A 104 -13.20 12.30 2.83
CA GLU A 104 -12.38 12.11 4.03
C GLU A 104 -12.17 10.62 4.38
N LEU A 105 -13.21 9.81 4.22
CA LEU A 105 -13.13 8.37 4.44
C LEU A 105 -12.07 7.72 3.54
N LEU A 106 -12.04 8.05 2.25
CA LEU A 106 -11.06 7.52 1.31
C LEU A 106 -9.66 8.07 1.57
N PHE A 107 -9.55 9.34 1.90
CA PHE A 107 -8.27 9.92 2.30
C PHE A 107 -7.67 9.18 3.50
N ARG A 108 -8.48 8.98 4.53
CA ARG A 108 -8.06 8.33 5.79
C ARG A 108 -7.60 6.88 5.58
N HIS A 109 -8.30 6.10 4.76
CA HIS A 109 -8.04 4.67 4.62
C HIS A 109 -7.13 4.31 3.44
N PHE A 110 -7.00 5.16 2.41
CA PHE A 110 -6.31 4.83 1.16
C PHE A 110 -5.29 5.86 0.67
N VAL A 111 -5.15 7.02 1.34
CA VAL A 111 -4.08 8.01 1.08
C VAL A 111 -3.14 8.09 2.26
N LEU A 112 -3.67 8.36 3.44
CA LEU A 112 -2.91 8.59 4.67
C LEU A 112 -1.99 7.42 5.06
N PRO A 113 -2.40 6.14 4.97
CA PRO A 113 -1.55 5.01 5.32
C PRO A 113 -0.31 4.91 4.44
N ILE A 114 0.83 4.58 5.06
CA ILE A 114 2.10 4.44 4.37
C ILE A 114 2.22 3.02 3.83
N ARG A 115 2.01 2.02 4.70
CA ARG A 115 2.12 0.60 4.37
C ARG A 115 1.08 0.18 3.34
N VAL A 116 1.54 -0.57 2.35
CA VAL A 116 0.70 -1.14 1.28
C VAL A 116 0.57 -2.65 1.44
N ASN A 117 1.68 -3.35 1.69
CA ASN A 117 1.76 -4.80 1.81
C ASN A 117 2.57 -5.20 3.07
N ASN A 118 3.67 -5.94 2.90
CA ASN A 118 4.57 -6.39 3.95
C ASN A 118 6.00 -5.83 3.80
N GLU A 119 6.15 -4.81 2.97
CA GLU A 119 7.40 -4.09 2.73
C GLU A 119 7.92 -3.41 4.01
N ASN A 120 9.21 -3.13 4.07
CA ASN A 120 9.73 -2.14 5.01
C ASN A 120 9.27 -0.75 4.56
N LEU A 121 8.94 0.12 5.51
CA LEU A 121 8.62 1.51 5.21
C LEU A 121 9.90 2.29 4.92
N ASP A 122 9.77 3.33 4.12
CA ASP A 122 10.85 4.26 3.77
C ASP A 122 10.29 5.67 3.47
N ASP A 123 11.16 6.60 3.15
CA ASP A 123 10.82 8.00 2.87
C ASP A 123 10.21 8.23 1.47
N SER A 124 9.71 7.18 0.83
CA SER A 124 9.18 7.22 -0.54
C SER A 124 8.12 8.30 -0.74
N ARG A 125 7.23 8.52 0.23
CA ARG A 125 6.18 9.53 0.11
C ARG A 125 6.74 10.93 -0.14
N MET A 126 7.72 11.36 0.64
CA MET A 126 8.35 12.67 0.50
C MET A 126 9.14 12.78 -0.80
N VAL A 127 9.85 11.72 -1.20
CA VAL A 127 10.62 11.66 -2.44
C VAL A 127 9.69 11.71 -3.65
N PHE A 128 8.69 10.84 -3.69
CA PHE A 128 7.77 10.74 -4.83
C PHE A 128 6.89 11.98 -4.97
N TYR A 129 6.44 12.58 -3.85
CA TYR A 129 5.72 13.84 -3.90
C TYR A 129 6.54 14.93 -4.60
N LYS A 130 7.82 15.09 -4.24
CA LYS A 130 8.70 16.09 -4.87
C LYS A 130 8.90 15.85 -6.37
N GLU A 131 9.01 14.60 -6.79
CA GLU A 131 9.20 14.26 -8.21
C GLU A 131 7.91 14.38 -9.03
N LEU A 132 6.77 14.08 -8.44
CA LEU A 132 5.50 13.96 -9.17
C LEU A 132 4.65 15.22 -9.15
N LYS A 133 4.70 16.04 -8.10
CA LYS A 133 3.76 17.15 -7.89
C LYS A 133 3.66 18.11 -9.09
N ASP A 134 4.79 18.50 -9.65
CA ASP A 134 4.80 19.43 -10.79
C ASP A 134 4.43 18.72 -12.10
N ARG A 135 4.66 17.41 -12.19
CA ARG A 135 4.32 16.59 -13.34
C ARG A 135 2.81 16.41 -13.51
N VAL A 136 2.05 16.34 -12.39
CA VAL A 136 0.61 16.03 -12.42
C VAL A 136 -0.30 17.21 -12.05
N LYS A 137 0.23 18.33 -11.58
CA LYS A 137 -0.53 19.45 -11.01
C LYS A 137 -1.60 20.06 -11.94
N GLY A 138 -1.40 20.02 -13.24
CA GLY A 138 -2.34 20.58 -14.23
C GLY A 138 -3.33 19.57 -14.80
N MET A 139 -3.37 18.34 -14.28
CA MET A 139 -4.13 17.23 -14.84
C MET A 139 -5.46 17.02 -14.09
N ALA A 140 -6.44 16.43 -14.78
CA ALA A 140 -7.56 15.79 -14.12
C ALA A 140 -7.08 14.53 -13.39
N MET A 141 -7.79 14.10 -12.33
CA MET A 141 -7.35 12.99 -11.48
C MET A 141 -7.11 11.69 -12.27
N LYS A 142 -7.96 11.37 -13.26
CA LYS A 142 -7.79 10.18 -14.10
C LYS A 142 -6.52 10.24 -14.94
N ASP A 143 -6.23 11.40 -15.52
CA ASP A 143 -5.02 11.59 -16.32
C ASP A 143 -3.78 11.54 -15.44
N ALA A 144 -3.87 12.08 -14.22
CA ALA A 144 -2.81 11.99 -13.23
C ALA A 144 -2.54 10.54 -12.79
N ILE A 145 -3.57 9.69 -12.68
CA ILE A 145 -3.38 8.24 -12.39
C ILE A 145 -2.58 7.57 -13.51
N LEU A 146 -2.93 7.83 -14.77
CA LEU A 146 -2.19 7.28 -15.92
C LEU A 146 -0.76 7.80 -15.97
N GLU A 147 -0.56 9.08 -15.71
CA GLU A 147 0.76 9.72 -15.72
C GLU A 147 1.67 9.21 -14.59
N VAL A 148 1.13 9.02 -13.39
CA VAL A 148 1.87 8.39 -12.28
C VAL A 148 2.27 6.97 -12.64
N ASN A 149 1.40 6.20 -13.28
CA ASN A 149 1.72 4.83 -13.71
C ASN A 149 2.80 4.82 -14.82
N HIS A 150 2.76 5.80 -15.73
CA HIS A 150 3.80 5.99 -16.72
C HIS A 150 5.15 6.33 -16.06
N TRP A 151 5.16 7.26 -15.11
CA TRP A 151 6.36 7.57 -14.32
C TRP A 151 6.90 6.33 -13.57
N CYS A 152 6.02 5.47 -13.05
CA CYS A 152 6.43 4.21 -12.42
C CYS A 152 7.11 3.27 -13.44
N HIS A 153 6.57 3.18 -14.65
CA HIS A 153 7.16 2.40 -15.74
C HIS A 153 8.56 2.88 -16.16
N GLU A 154 8.78 4.18 -16.16
CA GLU A 154 10.10 4.77 -16.45
C GLU A 154 11.18 4.31 -15.46
N LYS A 155 10.80 3.95 -14.24
CA LYS A 155 11.73 3.62 -13.15
C LYS A 155 11.89 2.13 -12.89
N VAL A 156 10.88 1.32 -13.16
CA VAL A 156 10.85 -0.09 -12.70
C VAL A 156 10.33 -1.01 -13.80
N THR A 157 11.19 -1.95 -14.19
CA THR A 157 10.86 -3.01 -15.14
C THR A 157 10.42 -4.28 -14.39
N TYR A 158 9.48 -5.04 -14.96
CA TYR A 158 9.13 -6.35 -14.41
C TYR A 158 10.29 -7.33 -14.47
N ARG A 159 10.57 -7.93 -13.33
CA ARG A 159 11.50 -9.05 -13.21
C ARG A 159 11.13 -9.89 -12.00
N PRO A 160 11.14 -11.23 -12.09
CA PRO A 160 11.00 -12.10 -10.93
C PRO A 160 12.05 -11.74 -9.86
N SER A 161 11.60 -11.65 -8.62
CA SER A 161 12.44 -11.37 -7.46
C SER A 161 12.18 -12.43 -6.38
N ASP A 162 12.77 -12.24 -5.19
CA ASP A 162 12.52 -13.13 -4.06
C ASP A 162 11.10 -13.02 -3.51
N GLY A 163 10.77 -13.82 -2.49
CA GLY A 163 9.42 -13.86 -1.90
C GLY A 163 9.04 -12.64 -1.07
N ARG A 164 9.98 -11.72 -0.76
CA ARG A 164 9.76 -10.55 0.07
C ARG A 164 9.52 -9.31 -0.77
N THR A 165 8.45 -8.56 -0.44
CA THR A 165 8.17 -7.28 -1.08
C THR A 165 9.20 -6.23 -0.63
N SER A 166 9.91 -5.64 -1.58
CA SER A 166 10.87 -4.58 -1.32
C SER A 166 10.17 -3.26 -1.01
N ALA A 167 10.82 -2.42 -0.21
CA ALA A 167 10.40 -1.04 0.03
C ALA A 167 10.37 -0.23 -1.29
N PRO A 168 9.46 0.76 -1.44
CA PRO A 168 9.31 1.49 -2.70
C PRO A 168 10.61 2.12 -3.23
N LEU A 169 11.42 2.77 -2.37
CA LEU A 169 12.71 3.34 -2.79
C LEU A 169 13.75 2.25 -3.10
N ALA A 170 13.69 1.09 -2.44
CA ALA A 170 14.56 -0.03 -2.79
C ALA A 170 14.20 -0.59 -4.16
N THR A 171 12.91 -0.68 -4.50
CA THR A 171 12.41 -1.08 -5.82
C THR A 171 12.90 -0.11 -6.90
N VAL A 172 12.81 1.21 -6.66
CA VAL A 172 13.34 2.23 -7.59
C VAL A 172 14.85 2.08 -7.77
N ARG A 173 15.62 1.90 -6.67
CA ARG A 173 17.08 1.74 -6.76
C ARG A 173 17.51 0.49 -7.49
N SER A 174 16.78 -0.61 -7.36
CA SER A 174 17.06 -1.84 -8.12
C SER A 174 16.58 -1.76 -9.57
N ALA A 175 15.68 -0.85 -9.90
CA ALA A 175 15.04 -0.65 -11.20
C ALA A 175 14.23 -1.87 -11.68
N TYR A 176 13.92 -2.83 -10.83
CA TYR A 176 13.07 -3.98 -11.17
C TYR A 176 12.26 -4.46 -9.96
N GLY A 177 11.19 -5.18 -10.25
CA GLY A 177 10.35 -5.87 -9.28
C GLY A 177 9.38 -6.82 -9.96
N ARG A 178 8.84 -7.78 -9.21
CA ARG A 178 7.67 -8.55 -9.63
C ARG A 178 6.38 -7.73 -9.38
N CYS A 179 5.23 -8.27 -9.73
CA CYS A 179 3.94 -7.59 -9.57
C CYS A 179 3.68 -7.08 -8.13
N GLY A 180 4.17 -7.79 -7.11
CA GLY A 180 4.08 -7.36 -5.70
C GLY A 180 4.81 -6.06 -5.41
N GLU A 181 6.08 -5.94 -5.84
CA GLU A 181 6.88 -4.71 -5.70
C GLU A 181 6.35 -3.59 -6.58
N GLN A 182 6.03 -3.87 -7.86
CA GLN A 182 5.50 -2.88 -8.78
C GLN A 182 4.20 -2.26 -8.28
N SER A 183 3.26 -3.07 -7.80
CA SER A 183 1.99 -2.58 -7.26
C SER A 183 2.16 -1.84 -5.93
N THR A 184 3.05 -2.29 -5.04
CA THR A 184 3.38 -1.55 -3.81
C THR A 184 3.98 -0.18 -4.14
N PHE A 185 4.90 -0.11 -5.07
CA PHE A 185 5.53 1.12 -5.55
C PHE A 185 4.50 2.07 -6.19
N THR A 186 3.66 1.56 -7.10
CA THR A 186 2.65 2.39 -7.78
C THR A 186 1.60 2.93 -6.79
N VAL A 187 1.15 2.14 -5.82
CA VAL A 187 0.26 2.61 -4.75
C VAL A 187 0.93 3.69 -3.91
N ALA A 188 2.20 3.51 -3.53
CA ALA A 188 2.94 4.52 -2.77
C ALA A 188 3.08 5.84 -3.56
N ALA A 189 3.33 5.77 -4.88
CA ALA A 189 3.43 6.93 -5.76
C ALA A 189 2.09 7.68 -5.90
N LEU A 190 0.98 6.97 -6.11
CA LEU A 190 -0.36 7.56 -6.18
C LEU A 190 -0.76 8.23 -4.85
N ARG A 191 -0.52 7.55 -3.72
CA ARG A 191 -0.78 8.11 -2.39
C ARG A 191 0.08 9.34 -2.10
N ALA A 192 1.30 9.40 -2.63
CA ALA A 192 2.18 10.54 -2.43
C ALA A 192 1.61 11.84 -3.02
N VAL A 193 0.85 11.75 -4.11
CA VAL A 193 0.14 12.89 -4.71
C VAL A 193 -1.33 12.99 -4.31
N GLY A 194 -1.73 12.33 -3.22
CA GLY A 194 -3.06 12.44 -2.64
C GLY A 194 -4.17 11.66 -3.37
N ILE A 195 -3.84 10.73 -4.25
CA ILE A 195 -4.80 9.87 -4.94
C ILE A 195 -5.04 8.60 -4.11
N PRO A 196 -6.31 8.29 -3.71
CA PRO A 196 -6.61 7.05 -3.02
C PRO A 196 -6.28 5.84 -3.89
N ALA A 197 -5.44 4.95 -3.36
CA ALA A 197 -5.00 3.77 -4.09
C ALA A 197 -4.83 2.56 -3.17
N ARG A 198 -5.03 1.37 -3.73
CA ARG A 198 -4.89 0.09 -3.04
C ARG A 198 -4.33 -0.98 -3.96
N GLN A 199 -3.59 -1.92 -3.37
CA GLN A 199 -3.16 -3.12 -4.05
C GLN A 199 -4.30 -4.13 -4.06
N VAL A 200 -4.54 -4.78 -5.19
CA VAL A 200 -5.42 -5.94 -5.32
C VAL A 200 -4.57 -7.16 -5.63
N TYR A 201 -4.92 -8.29 -5.06
CA TYR A 201 -4.17 -9.53 -5.20
C TYR A 201 -5.11 -10.70 -5.47
N THR A 202 -4.74 -11.52 -6.44
CA THR A 202 -5.28 -12.87 -6.63
C THR A 202 -4.20 -13.90 -6.31
N PRO A 203 -4.44 -14.81 -5.36
CA PRO A 203 -3.45 -15.81 -4.99
C PRO A 203 -3.28 -16.90 -6.06
N ARG A 204 -4.28 -17.07 -6.91
CA ARG A 204 -4.28 -18.09 -7.95
C ARG A 204 -5.28 -17.74 -9.06
N TRP A 205 -4.83 -17.87 -10.31
CA TRP A 205 -5.71 -17.81 -11.46
C TRP A 205 -6.53 -19.10 -11.62
N ALA A 206 -7.68 -19.04 -12.29
CA ALA A 206 -8.50 -20.22 -12.56
C ALA A 206 -7.83 -21.23 -13.50
N HIS A 207 -6.86 -20.80 -14.31
CA HIS A 207 -6.22 -21.60 -15.36
C HIS A 207 -4.74 -21.93 -15.09
N THR A 208 -4.14 -21.38 -14.02
CA THR A 208 -2.74 -21.62 -13.63
C THR A 208 -2.57 -21.39 -12.15
N ASP A 209 -1.53 -21.97 -11.56
CA ASP A 209 -1.16 -21.77 -10.14
C ASP A 209 -0.48 -20.43 -9.87
N ASP A 210 -0.28 -19.61 -10.89
CA ASP A 210 0.31 -18.29 -10.74
C ASP A 210 -0.62 -17.32 -10.01
N ASN A 211 -0.02 -16.40 -9.32
CA ASN A 211 -0.68 -15.27 -8.66
C ASN A 211 -0.44 -13.97 -9.42
N HIS A 212 -1.18 -12.93 -9.06
CA HIS A 212 -0.96 -11.59 -9.59
C HIS A 212 -1.36 -10.51 -8.60
N ALA A 213 -0.67 -9.38 -8.68
CA ALA A 213 -1.01 -8.15 -7.96
C ALA A 213 -1.08 -6.97 -8.93
N TRP A 214 -2.12 -6.16 -8.77
CA TRP A 214 -2.34 -4.94 -9.56
C TRP A 214 -2.80 -3.81 -8.66
N VAL A 215 -3.18 -2.69 -9.23
CA VAL A 215 -3.59 -1.49 -8.51
C VAL A 215 -5.03 -1.12 -8.84
N GLU A 216 -5.74 -0.66 -7.84
CA GLU A 216 -6.94 0.14 -8.01
C GLU A 216 -6.70 1.55 -7.46
N ALA A 217 -7.06 2.56 -8.26
CA ALA A 217 -7.01 3.97 -7.89
C ALA A 217 -8.40 4.60 -8.01
N TRP A 218 -8.73 5.47 -7.06
CA TRP A 218 -10.04 6.13 -7.04
C TRP A 218 -9.97 7.50 -7.74
N ALA A 219 -10.95 7.76 -8.58
CA ALA A 219 -11.21 9.08 -9.16
C ALA A 219 -12.70 9.24 -9.47
N ASP A 220 -13.23 10.45 -9.38
CA ASP A 220 -14.59 10.82 -9.82
C ASP A 220 -15.67 9.86 -9.30
N GLY A 221 -15.60 9.48 -8.05
CA GLY A 221 -16.64 8.67 -7.38
C GLY A 221 -16.50 7.16 -7.53
N LYS A 222 -15.46 6.62 -8.19
CA LYS A 222 -15.29 5.18 -8.38
C LYS A 222 -13.84 4.72 -8.44
N TRP A 223 -13.64 3.43 -8.23
CA TRP A 223 -12.35 2.76 -8.36
C TRP A 223 -12.09 2.35 -9.81
N TYR A 224 -10.86 2.56 -10.26
CA TYR A 224 -10.36 2.18 -11.58
C TYR A 224 -9.20 1.20 -11.43
N VAL A 225 -9.17 0.20 -12.30
CA VAL A 225 -8.14 -0.83 -12.37
C VAL A 225 -7.01 -0.37 -13.30
N LEU A 226 -5.76 -0.67 -12.90
CA LEU A 226 -4.58 -0.48 -13.75
C LEU A 226 -3.48 -1.51 -13.42
N GLY A 227 -2.72 -1.93 -14.42
CA GLY A 227 -1.51 -2.71 -14.25
C GLY A 227 -0.40 -1.82 -13.67
N ALA A 228 0.26 -2.29 -12.62
CA ALA A 228 1.30 -1.52 -11.96
C ALA A 228 2.58 -1.43 -12.80
N CYS A 229 3.09 -0.24 -13.05
CA CYS A 229 4.19 -0.01 -13.99
C CYS A 229 3.90 -0.50 -15.43
N GLU A 230 2.63 -0.69 -15.76
CA GLU A 230 2.16 -1.14 -17.08
C GLU A 230 1.22 -0.06 -17.64
N PRO A 231 1.76 1.02 -18.24
CA PRO A 231 0.94 2.12 -18.72
C PRO A 231 0.08 1.69 -19.91
N GLU A 232 -1.21 2.01 -19.80
CA GLU A 232 -2.20 1.82 -20.85
C GLU A 232 -2.82 3.18 -21.19
N PRO A 233 -3.39 3.38 -22.40
CA PRO A 233 -3.94 4.66 -22.79
C PRO A 233 -5.19 5.07 -22.01
N VAL A 234 -5.86 4.14 -21.35
CA VAL A 234 -7.07 4.37 -20.55
C VAL A 234 -7.07 3.49 -19.31
N LEU A 235 -7.76 3.96 -18.27
CA LEU A 235 -8.00 3.16 -17.06
C LEU A 235 -8.95 2.00 -17.35
N ASN A 236 -8.94 0.98 -16.49
CA ASN A 236 -9.68 -0.29 -16.64
C ASN A 236 -9.21 -1.14 -17.83
N LEU A 237 -8.05 -0.87 -18.38
CA LEU A 237 -7.41 -1.69 -19.39
C LEU A 237 -6.17 -2.35 -18.80
N GLY A 238 -6.04 -3.65 -19.03
CA GLY A 238 -4.88 -4.44 -18.60
C GLY A 238 -4.96 -5.84 -19.20
N TRP A 239 -3.81 -6.43 -19.50
CA TRP A 239 -3.70 -7.80 -20.05
C TRP A 239 -4.43 -8.83 -19.18
N PHE A 240 -4.51 -8.58 -17.88
CA PHE A 240 -5.10 -9.49 -16.90
C PHE A 240 -6.62 -9.36 -16.74
N ASN A 241 -7.30 -8.45 -17.44
CA ASN A 241 -8.76 -8.26 -17.29
C ASN A 241 -9.55 -9.56 -17.53
N ALA A 242 -9.21 -10.32 -18.57
CA ALA A 242 -9.88 -11.59 -18.86
C ALA A 242 -9.55 -12.69 -17.83
N PRO A 243 -8.29 -12.89 -17.39
CA PRO A 243 -7.99 -13.76 -16.25
C PRO A 243 -8.66 -13.32 -14.95
N ALA A 244 -8.69 -12.02 -14.65
CA ALA A 244 -9.29 -11.48 -13.42
C ALA A 244 -10.79 -11.74 -13.34
N SER A 245 -11.52 -11.64 -14.46
CA SER A 245 -12.96 -11.94 -14.50
C SER A 245 -13.31 -13.39 -14.13
N ARG A 246 -12.32 -14.28 -14.12
CA ARG A 246 -12.46 -15.71 -13.77
C ARG A 246 -11.65 -16.09 -12.52
N ALA A 247 -11.09 -15.13 -11.82
CA ALA A 247 -10.34 -15.40 -10.60
C ALA A 247 -11.28 -15.97 -9.52
N MET A 248 -10.82 -17.01 -8.82
CA MET A 248 -11.60 -17.63 -7.74
C MET A 248 -11.66 -16.77 -6.50
N LEU A 249 -10.63 -15.95 -6.28
CA LEU A 249 -10.51 -15.03 -5.17
C LEU A 249 -9.71 -13.81 -5.60
N MET A 250 -10.25 -12.64 -5.34
CA MET A 250 -9.52 -11.38 -5.38
C MET A 250 -9.72 -10.68 -4.04
N HIS A 251 -8.67 -10.12 -3.49
CA HIS A 251 -8.78 -9.36 -2.25
C HIS A 251 -7.92 -8.10 -2.27
N THR A 252 -8.31 -7.16 -1.49
CA THR A 252 -7.57 -5.93 -1.21
C THR A 252 -7.55 -5.67 0.28
N ARG A 253 -6.72 -4.73 0.70
CA ARG A 253 -6.64 -4.30 2.09
C ARG A 253 -7.07 -2.85 2.20
N ALA A 254 -7.93 -2.58 3.17
CA ALA A 254 -8.15 -1.26 3.70
C ALA A 254 -7.36 -1.11 5.01
N PHE A 255 -6.77 0.04 5.23
CA PHE A 255 -6.12 0.33 6.50
C PHE A 255 -7.16 0.85 7.49
N GLY A 256 -7.22 0.27 8.68
CA GLY A 256 -8.21 0.63 9.69
C GLY A 256 -9.53 -0.14 9.55
N ASP A 257 -10.56 0.39 10.14
CA ASP A 257 -11.93 -0.14 10.21
C ASP A 257 -12.83 0.48 9.12
N TYR A 258 -12.43 0.33 7.87
CA TYR A 258 -13.11 0.85 6.68
C TYR A 258 -14.46 0.20 6.45
#